data_81c4a284022e279b9a637dc219bfb25f
#
_entry.id   81c4a284022e279b9a637dc219bfb25f
#
_cell.length_a   1.000
_cell.length_b   1.000
_cell.length_c   1.000
_cell.angle_alpha   90.00
_cell.angle_beta   90.00
_cell.angle_gamma   90.00
#
_symmetry.space_group_name_H-M   'P 1'
#
loop_
_entity.id
_entity.type
_entity.pdbx_description
1 polymer ?
#
loop_
_entity_poly.entity_id
_entity_poly.type
_entity_poly.pdbx_seq_one_letter_code
_entity_poly.pdbx_strand_id
1 'polypeptide(L)'
;MRTRLFLLFAFAAVTVLMNGATAGNIAHGVEVVVIDAGHGGKFPGAHYGNVYEKDLTLKVALKLGKLIEEGMPGVKVVYTRKTDKALGTDLATDLQARADIANKAGGDLFVSIHVNAAKSSAARGVETLIMGESPKEQRYNENALFENNREDLIDMSDERTAAIVRAYIQNLQFTYGEYSMALARCIQNNYLKAGRHSRGIKPQLLRVLYATDMPGVLTEIGFMSNAQEMAYMKSEKGQDEIARSIYEGVRDYSAYVLETRRAEEEAAAAPKPGKEPETQVVIGKEPVRPAKQDKASDAPAAKAATPEKGEPEKAAGKSGAQKPAKAGDAPKQAARPLRYTVQVLASAQTVPT
;
A
#
# COMPACT_ATOMS: atom_id res chain seq x y z
N MET A 1 45.90 69.30 -50.97
CA MET A 1 46.28 68.08 -50.26
C MET A 1 45.15 67.79 -49.32
N ARG A 2 44.34 66.72 -49.58
CA ARG A 2 43.20 66.30 -48.72
C ARG A 2 43.49 64.93 -48.21
N THR A 3 43.80 64.84 -46.93
CA THR A 3 44.06 63.58 -46.25
C THR A 3 42.69 62.96 -45.90
N ARG A 4 42.41 61.78 -46.48
CA ARG A 4 41.24 60.97 -46.10
C ARG A 4 41.57 60.04 -44.95
N LEU A 5 40.89 60.29 -43.82
CA LEU A 5 40.96 59.44 -42.62
C LEU A 5 39.99 58.25 -42.81
N PHE A 6 40.54 57.02 -42.91
CA PHE A 6 39.75 55.82 -42.94
C PHE A 6 39.48 55.35 -41.47
N LEU A 7 38.23 55.50 -41.10
CA LEU A 7 37.74 54.88 -39.83
C LEU A 7 37.42 53.40 -40.09
N LEU A 8 38.25 52.54 -39.49
CA LEU A 8 38.01 51.11 -39.39
C LEU A 8 37.02 50.87 -38.25
N PHE A 9 35.78 50.52 -38.56
CA PHE A 9 34.83 49.96 -37.61
C PHE A 9 35.20 48.49 -37.37
N ALA A 10 35.77 48.18 -36.21
CA ALA A 10 35.91 46.82 -35.73
C ALA A 10 34.55 46.35 -35.20
N PHE A 11 33.90 45.49 -35.95
CA PHE A 11 32.70 44.78 -35.52
C PHE A 11 33.12 43.68 -34.56
N ALA A 12 33.04 43.93 -33.23
CA ALA A 12 33.19 42.93 -32.23
C ALA A 12 31.93 42.03 -32.22
N ALA A 13 32.03 40.87 -32.85
CA ALA A 13 31.01 39.83 -32.75
C ALA A 13 31.02 39.30 -31.31
N VAL A 14 30.08 39.77 -30.50
CA VAL A 14 29.76 39.15 -29.19
C VAL A 14 29.04 37.85 -29.48
N THR A 15 29.79 36.77 -29.53
CA THR A 15 29.23 35.40 -29.43
C THR A 15 28.70 35.22 -28.01
N VAL A 16 27.39 35.46 -27.85
CA VAL A 16 26.67 34.96 -26.66
C VAL A 16 26.70 33.45 -26.71
N LEU A 17 27.64 32.85 -25.97
CA LEU A 17 27.59 31.46 -25.61
C LEU A 17 26.31 31.28 -24.78
N MET A 18 25.25 30.86 -25.46
CA MET A 18 24.11 30.26 -24.81
C MET A 18 24.65 28.97 -24.16
N ASN A 19 25.12 29.07 -22.94
CA ASN A 19 25.20 27.93 -22.06
C ASN A 19 23.76 27.38 -21.99
N GLY A 20 23.49 26.35 -22.81
CA GLY A 20 22.34 25.50 -22.59
C GLY A 20 22.44 25.03 -21.15
N ALA A 21 21.62 25.62 -20.29
CA ALA A 21 21.39 25.04 -18.98
C ALA A 21 20.95 23.60 -19.26
N THR A 22 21.89 22.67 -19.12
CA THR A 22 21.52 21.27 -18.92
C THR A 22 20.54 21.32 -17.77
N ALA A 23 19.29 21.01 -18.03
CA ALA A 23 18.30 20.83 -16.99
C ALA A 23 18.96 19.89 -15.99
N GLY A 24 19.39 20.46 -14.87
CA GLY A 24 20.06 19.69 -13.83
C GLY A 24 19.18 18.53 -13.52
N ASN A 25 19.72 17.33 -13.55
CA ASN A 25 18.97 16.13 -13.24
C ASN A 25 18.38 16.32 -11.85
N ILE A 26 17.08 16.66 -11.79
CA ILE A 26 16.39 16.86 -10.52
C ILE A 26 16.42 15.49 -9.85
N ALA A 27 17.15 15.37 -8.76
CA ALA A 27 17.20 14.12 -8.00
C ALA A 27 15.79 13.82 -7.46
N HIS A 28 15.28 12.65 -7.77
CA HIS A 28 14.04 12.14 -7.22
C HIS A 28 14.34 11.08 -6.16
N GLY A 29 13.50 10.97 -5.15
CA GLY A 29 13.59 9.92 -4.14
C GLY A 29 13.18 8.55 -4.68
N VAL A 30 12.60 8.51 -5.90
CA VAL A 30 12.16 7.31 -6.62
C VAL A 30 12.65 7.34 -8.06
N GLU A 31 12.99 6.19 -8.60
CA GLU A 31 13.47 6.04 -9.99
C GLU A 31 12.45 5.27 -10.86
N VAL A 32 11.71 4.33 -10.25
CA VAL A 32 10.74 3.48 -10.96
C VAL A 32 9.40 3.50 -10.26
N VAL A 33 8.39 4.05 -10.91
CA VAL A 33 7.00 4.04 -10.44
C VAL A 33 6.20 3.00 -11.21
N VAL A 34 5.61 2.04 -10.49
CA VAL A 34 4.73 1.04 -11.08
C VAL A 34 3.28 1.45 -10.89
N ILE A 35 2.56 1.59 -12.00
CA ILE A 35 1.13 1.91 -12.02
C ILE A 35 0.35 0.67 -12.41
N ASP A 36 -0.53 0.24 -11.53
CA ASP A 36 -1.43 -0.86 -11.75
C ASP A 36 -2.85 -0.34 -12.00
N ALA A 37 -3.36 -0.55 -13.20
CA ALA A 37 -4.76 -0.32 -13.50
C ALA A 37 -5.54 -1.58 -13.10
N GLY A 38 -6.31 -1.53 -12.02
CA GLY A 38 -7.08 -2.67 -11.51
C GLY A 38 -7.96 -3.31 -12.58
N HIS A 39 -8.16 -4.63 -12.47
CA HIS A 39 -8.96 -5.43 -13.39
C HIS A 39 -8.44 -5.43 -14.85
N GLY A 40 -9.27 -5.83 -15.83
CA GLY A 40 -8.91 -5.82 -17.27
C GLY A 40 -9.35 -7.07 -18.01
N GLY A 41 -9.66 -6.92 -19.27
CA GLY A 41 -10.12 -7.99 -20.13
C GLY A 41 -11.38 -8.68 -19.58
N LYS A 42 -11.27 -9.96 -19.27
CA LYS A 42 -12.35 -10.78 -18.70
C LYS A 42 -12.63 -10.54 -17.21
N PHE A 43 -11.81 -9.77 -16.53
CA PHE A 43 -12.02 -9.33 -15.15
C PHE A 43 -12.54 -7.89 -15.15
N PRO A 44 -13.85 -7.66 -15.22
CA PRO A 44 -14.41 -6.32 -15.42
C PRO A 44 -14.32 -5.42 -14.17
N GLY A 45 -14.16 -5.99 -12.98
CA GLY A 45 -14.40 -5.32 -11.72
C GLY A 45 -15.88 -5.00 -11.53
N ALA A 46 -16.18 -3.99 -10.70
CA ALA A 46 -17.54 -3.49 -10.59
C ALA A 46 -18.07 -2.94 -11.89
N HIS A 47 -19.40 -2.96 -12.02
CA HIS A 47 -20.05 -2.30 -13.15
C HIS A 47 -21.39 -1.70 -12.74
N TYR A 48 -21.71 -0.56 -13.35
CA TYR A 48 -23.00 0.10 -13.24
C TYR A 48 -23.48 0.54 -14.63
N GLY A 49 -24.57 -0.09 -15.10
CA GLY A 49 -24.98 0.03 -16.49
C GLY A 49 -23.88 -0.50 -17.43
N ASN A 50 -23.49 0.33 -18.40
CA ASN A 50 -22.44 0.00 -19.37
C ASN A 50 -21.04 0.54 -18.98
N VAL A 51 -20.84 0.93 -17.72
CA VAL A 51 -19.56 1.43 -17.23
C VAL A 51 -18.91 0.36 -16.37
N TYR A 52 -17.70 -0.01 -16.71
CA TYR A 52 -16.92 -1.01 -15.99
C TYR A 52 -15.76 -0.34 -15.25
N GLU A 53 -15.44 -0.86 -14.09
CA GLU A 53 -14.29 -0.38 -13.28
C GLU A 53 -12.98 -0.44 -14.07
N LYS A 54 -12.72 -1.55 -14.76
CA LYS A 54 -11.52 -1.73 -15.58
C LYS A 54 -11.26 -0.61 -16.59
N ASP A 55 -12.32 0.03 -17.09
CA ASP A 55 -12.19 1.12 -18.07
C ASP A 55 -11.84 2.45 -17.39
N LEU A 56 -12.41 2.72 -16.23
CA LEU A 56 -12.11 3.91 -15.44
C LEU A 56 -10.69 3.87 -14.89
N THR A 57 -10.29 2.74 -14.32
CA THR A 57 -8.95 2.54 -13.76
C THR A 57 -7.87 2.71 -14.83
N LEU A 58 -8.10 2.14 -16.03
CA LEU A 58 -7.16 2.27 -17.15
C LEU A 58 -7.00 3.72 -17.61
N LYS A 59 -8.10 4.47 -17.72
CA LYS A 59 -8.05 5.88 -18.13
C LYS A 59 -7.27 6.73 -17.14
N VAL A 60 -7.53 6.56 -15.85
CA VAL A 60 -6.81 7.30 -14.80
C VAL A 60 -5.35 6.88 -14.75
N ALA A 61 -5.03 5.58 -14.86
CA ALA A 61 -3.66 5.08 -14.88
C ALA A 61 -2.82 5.66 -16.02
N LEU A 62 -3.38 5.74 -17.23
CA LEU A 62 -2.68 6.32 -18.39
C LEU A 62 -2.44 7.83 -18.22
N LYS A 63 -3.43 8.57 -17.67
CA LYS A 63 -3.28 9.99 -17.36
C LYS A 63 -2.23 10.22 -16.26
N LEU A 64 -2.23 9.39 -15.22
CA LEU A 64 -1.24 9.44 -14.14
C LEU A 64 0.18 9.25 -14.68
N GLY A 65 0.38 8.21 -15.48
CA GLY A 65 1.72 7.95 -16.01
C GLY A 65 2.23 9.06 -16.92
N LYS A 66 1.36 9.65 -17.75
CA LYS A 66 1.70 10.82 -18.53
C LYS A 66 2.15 12.00 -17.65
N LEU A 67 1.43 12.27 -16.55
CA LEU A 67 1.80 13.34 -15.62
C LEU A 67 3.16 13.08 -14.95
N ILE A 68 3.48 11.82 -14.62
CA ILE A 68 4.78 11.45 -14.05
C ILE A 68 5.89 11.60 -15.08
N GLU A 69 5.69 11.09 -16.30
CA GLU A 69 6.66 11.19 -17.41
C GLU A 69 6.99 12.65 -17.74
N GLU A 70 6.00 13.55 -17.69
CA GLU A 70 6.16 14.99 -17.99
C GLU A 70 6.72 15.78 -16.79
N GLY A 71 6.29 15.46 -15.57
CA GLY A 71 6.55 16.26 -14.37
C GLY A 71 7.68 15.75 -13.47
N MET A 72 8.18 14.52 -13.70
CA MET A 72 9.30 13.92 -12.96
C MET A 72 10.35 13.36 -13.93
N PRO A 73 11.11 14.22 -14.62
CA PRO A 73 12.10 13.80 -15.61
C PRO A 73 13.13 12.84 -15.01
N GLY A 74 13.36 11.70 -15.68
CA GLY A 74 14.25 10.64 -15.20
C GLY A 74 13.56 9.52 -14.42
N VAL A 75 12.32 9.72 -13.97
CA VAL A 75 11.52 8.65 -13.36
C VAL A 75 10.92 7.76 -14.43
N LYS A 76 11.17 6.47 -14.33
CA LYS A 76 10.62 5.45 -15.24
C LYS A 76 9.22 5.05 -14.79
N VAL A 77 8.25 5.11 -15.70
CA VAL A 77 6.89 4.60 -15.47
C VAL A 77 6.74 3.21 -16.06
N VAL A 78 6.29 2.28 -15.23
CA VAL A 78 5.97 0.90 -15.63
C VAL A 78 4.48 0.67 -15.37
N TYR A 79 3.78 0.12 -16.35
CA TYR A 79 2.36 -0.20 -16.21
C TYR A 79 2.18 -1.71 -16.18
N THR A 80 1.28 -2.20 -15.35
CA THR A 80 0.86 -3.61 -15.41
C THR A 80 0.09 -3.90 -16.70
N ARG A 81 -0.76 -2.95 -17.13
CA ARG A 81 -1.43 -2.97 -18.43
C ARG A 81 -1.63 -1.57 -18.99
N LYS A 82 -1.57 -1.43 -20.30
CA LYS A 82 -1.87 -0.20 -21.05
C LYS A 82 -3.11 -0.31 -21.95
N THR A 83 -3.75 -1.47 -21.95
CA THR A 83 -4.95 -1.76 -22.75
C THR A 83 -5.94 -2.58 -21.94
N ASP A 84 -7.15 -2.76 -22.44
CA ASP A 84 -8.14 -3.65 -21.82
C ASP A 84 -7.79 -5.11 -22.08
N LYS A 85 -6.93 -5.68 -21.23
CA LYS A 85 -6.52 -7.08 -21.27
C LYS A 85 -6.44 -7.68 -19.87
N ALA A 86 -6.71 -8.97 -19.76
CA ALA A 86 -6.34 -9.76 -18.60
C ALA A 86 -4.86 -10.15 -18.71
N LEU A 87 -4.18 -10.28 -17.57
CA LEU A 87 -2.78 -10.69 -17.48
C LEU A 87 -2.62 -12.17 -17.15
N GLY A 88 -3.70 -12.81 -16.66
CA GLY A 88 -3.75 -14.21 -16.30
C GLY A 88 -4.95 -14.96 -16.86
N THR A 89 -4.91 -16.29 -16.75
CA THR A 89 -6.00 -17.19 -17.17
C THR A 89 -7.12 -17.30 -16.12
N ASP A 90 -6.80 -16.97 -14.89
CA ASP A 90 -7.72 -16.87 -13.75
C ASP A 90 -7.30 -15.68 -12.89
N LEU A 91 -8.10 -15.35 -11.89
CA LEU A 91 -7.84 -14.16 -11.06
C LEU A 91 -6.52 -14.29 -10.28
N ALA A 92 -6.21 -15.47 -9.74
CA ALA A 92 -4.99 -15.67 -8.97
C ALA A 92 -3.74 -15.45 -9.81
N THR A 93 -3.73 -15.95 -11.05
CA THR A 93 -2.64 -15.75 -12.00
C THR A 93 -2.60 -14.32 -12.54
N ASP A 94 -3.74 -13.65 -12.67
CA ASP A 94 -3.80 -12.24 -13.08
C ASP A 94 -3.18 -11.33 -12.01
N LEU A 95 -3.54 -11.51 -10.75
CA LEU A 95 -2.98 -10.74 -9.62
C LEU A 95 -1.48 -11.01 -9.45
N GLN A 96 -1.05 -12.28 -9.60
CA GLN A 96 0.37 -12.62 -9.54
C GLN A 96 1.15 -11.96 -10.68
N ALA A 97 0.63 -11.96 -11.91
CA ALA A 97 1.29 -11.33 -13.04
C ALA A 97 1.50 -9.81 -12.85
N ARG A 98 0.59 -9.12 -12.14
CA ARG A 98 0.76 -7.70 -11.78
C ARG A 98 1.96 -7.50 -10.87
N ALA A 99 2.04 -8.31 -9.82
CA ALA A 99 3.16 -8.29 -8.89
C ALA A 99 4.48 -8.66 -9.58
N ASP A 100 4.47 -9.68 -10.43
CA ASP A 100 5.66 -10.11 -11.18
C ASP A 100 6.19 -8.99 -12.10
N ILE A 101 5.30 -8.25 -12.76
CA ILE A 101 5.67 -7.08 -13.57
C ILE A 101 6.33 -6.01 -12.69
N ALA A 102 5.77 -5.73 -11.52
CA ALA A 102 6.29 -4.74 -10.59
C ALA A 102 7.67 -5.14 -10.05
N ASN A 103 7.79 -6.37 -9.55
CA ASN A 103 9.03 -6.89 -8.98
C ASN A 103 10.15 -7.00 -10.04
N LYS A 104 9.81 -7.48 -11.25
CA LYS A 104 10.77 -7.54 -12.36
C LYS A 104 11.25 -6.16 -12.82
N ALA A 105 10.42 -5.16 -12.68
CA ALA A 105 10.78 -3.77 -13.02
C ALA A 105 11.73 -3.14 -11.99
N GLY A 106 11.88 -3.73 -10.80
CA GLY A 106 12.57 -3.14 -9.67
C GLY A 106 11.89 -1.84 -9.23
N GLY A 107 10.55 -1.88 -9.05
CA GLY A 107 9.79 -0.70 -8.69
C GLY A 107 10.17 -0.14 -7.32
N ASP A 108 10.28 1.18 -7.20
CA ASP A 108 10.46 1.86 -5.91
C ASP A 108 9.13 2.08 -5.19
N LEU A 109 8.03 2.09 -5.94
CA LEU A 109 6.68 2.15 -5.40
C LEU A 109 5.68 1.53 -6.38
N PHE A 110 4.60 1.00 -5.80
CA PHE A 110 3.48 0.41 -6.52
C PHE A 110 2.18 1.15 -6.18
N VAL A 111 1.48 1.65 -7.21
CA VAL A 111 0.18 2.33 -7.07
C VAL A 111 -0.86 1.58 -7.87
N SER A 112 -1.73 0.85 -7.19
CA SER A 112 -2.91 0.21 -7.78
C SER A 112 -4.10 1.16 -7.73
N ILE A 113 -4.84 1.27 -8.83
CA ILE A 113 -5.97 2.18 -9.00
C ILE A 113 -7.23 1.35 -9.18
N HIS A 114 -8.22 1.58 -8.30
CA HIS A 114 -9.49 0.89 -8.25
C HIS A 114 -10.68 1.85 -8.09
N VAL A 115 -11.89 1.35 -8.26
CA VAL A 115 -13.13 2.09 -8.06
C VAL A 115 -14.06 1.30 -7.16
N ASN A 116 -14.34 1.83 -6.00
CA ASN A 116 -15.18 1.20 -5.00
C ASN A 116 -16.65 1.09 -5.45
N ALA A 117 -17.37 0.14 -4.88
CA ALA A 117 -18.81 0.01 -4.98
C ALA A 117 -19.42 -0.31 -3.61
N ALA A 118 -20.68 0.05 -3.41
CA ALA A 118 -21.40 -0.25 -2.19
C ALA A 118 -22.89 -0.47 -2.49
N LYS A 119 -23.58 -1.22 -1.61
CA LYS A 119 -25.05 -1.37 -1.69
C LYS A 119 -25.77 -0.03 -1.57
N SER A 120 -25.19 0.89 -0.77
CA SER A 120 -25.75 2.24 -0.58
C SER A 120 -25.27 3.18 -1.67
N SER A 121 -26.21 3.77 -2.41
CA SER A 121 -25.91 4.86 -3.36
C SER A 121 -25.45 6.16 -2.69
N ALA A 122 -25.57 6.27 -1.37
CA ALA A 122 -25.05 7.40 -0.60
C ALA A 122 -23.55 7.27 -0.28
N ALA A 123 -22.96 6.09 -0.42
CA ALA A 123 -21.53 5.89 -0.23
C ALA A 123 -20.74 6.72 -1.25
N ARG A 124 -19.74 7.46 -0.76
CA ARG A 124 -18.93 8.38 -1.57
C ARG A 124 -17.56 8.59 -0.96
N GLY A 125 -16.65 9.12 -1.75
CA GLY A 125 -15.33 9.54 -1.32
C GLY A 125 -14.22 8.60 -1.77
N VAL A 126 -13.00 8.98 -1.43
CA VAL A 126 -11.76 8.26 -1.80
C VAL A 126 -11.16 7.62 -0.56
N GLU A 127 -10.54 6.47 -0.73
CA GLU A 127 -9.78 5.82 0.34
C GLU A 127 -8.50 5.21 -0.23
N THR A 128 -7.50 5.06 0.64
CA THR A 128 -6.23 4.45 0.24
C THR A 128 -5.96 3.26 1.15
N LEU A 129 -5.71 2.13 0.54
CA LEU A 129 -5.51 0.86 1.21
C LEU A 129 -4.00 0.53 1.24
N ILE A 130 -3.52 0.04 2.38
CA ILE A 130 -2.16 -0.45 2.56
C ILE A 130 -2.19 -1.89 3.03
N MET A 131 -1.09 -2.62 2.84
CA MET A 131 -0.99 -3.98 3.34
C MET A 131 -1.10 -4.01 4.86
N GLY A 132 -2.02 -4.82 5.37
CA GLY A 132 -2.20 -5.01 6.80
C GLY A 132 -3.51 -5.68 7.17
N GLU A 133 -3.65 -6.00 8.44
CA GLU A 133 -4.86 -6.59 9.03
C GLU A 133 -5.41 -5.66 10.12
N SER A 134 -6.71 -5.40 10.11
CA SER A 134 -7.40 -4.66 11.16
C SER A 134 -8.67 -5.40 11.61
N PRO A 135 -8.79 -5.72 12.90
CA PRO A 135 -9.99 -6.38 13.43
C PRO A 135 -11.28 -5.54 13.28
N LYS A 136 -11.15 -4.20 13.19
CA LYS A 136 -12.30 -3.33 12.97
C LYS A 136 -12.78 -3.35 11.54
N GLU A 137 -11.89 -3.61 10.61
CA GLU A 137 -12.18 -3.54 9.17
C GLU A 137 -12.66 -4.86 8.59
N GLN A 138 -12.43 -5.99 9.24
CA GLN A 138 -13.11 -7.23 8.87
C GLN A 138 -14.64 -7.03 8.79
N ARG A 139 -15.26 -6.31 9.74
CA ARG A 139 -16.70 -6.00 9.71
C ARG A 139 -17.08 -4.91 8.70
N TYR A 140 -16.22 -3.93 8.46
CA TYR A 140 -16.43 -2.93 7.40
C TYR A 140 -16.28 -3.55 6.01
N ASN A 141 -15.34 -4.47 5.88
CA ASN A 141 -15.06 -5.22 4.66
C ASN A 141 -16.20 -6.16 4.29
N GLU A 142 -16.88 -6.80 5.24
CA GLU A 142 -18.05 -7.61 4.95
C GLU A 142 -19.18 -6.82 4.24
N ASN A 143 -19.28 -5.52 4.46
CA ASN A 143 -20.27 -4.66 3.84
C ASN A 143 -19.77 -3.92 2.58
N ALA A 144 -18.49 -3.57 2.52
CA ALA A 144 -17.88 -2.85 1.40
C ALA A 144 -17.29 -3.81 0.34
N LEU A 145 -16.81 -4.97 0.77
CA LEU A 145 -16.22 -6.02 -0.08
C LEU A 145 -17.25 -6.88 -0.81
N PHE A 146 -18.53 -6.61 -0.61
CA PHE A 146 -19.56 -7.47 -1.12
C PHE A 146 -19.63 -7.48 -2.66
N GLU A 147 -18.99 -6.53 -3.33
CA GLU A 147 -19.15 -6.40 -4.77
C GLU A 147 -17.87 -6.37 -5.60
N ASN A 148 -16.69 -5.92 -5.09
CA ASN A 148 -15.54 -5.71 -6.00
C ASN A 148 -14.17 -6.24 -5.57
N ASN A 149 -13.77 -6.11 -4.31
CA ASN A 149 -12.40 -6.45 -3.90
C ASN A 149 -12.31 -7.80 -3.17
N ARG A 150 -13.41 -8.54 -3.08
CA ARG A 150 -13.42 -9.86 -2.42
C ARG A 150 -12.51 -10.86 -3.13
N GLU A 151 -12.40 -10.70 -4.42
CA GLU A 151 -11.56 -11.55 -5.28
C GLU A 151 -10.07 -11.29 -5.07
N ASP A 152 -9.73 -10.07 -4.64
CA ASP A 152 -8.34 -9.62 -4.41
C ASP A 152 -7.83 -9.96 -3.00
N LEU A 153 -8.70 -10.45 -2.11
CA LEU A 153 -8.32 -10.80 -0.75
C LEU A 153 -7.54 -12.11 -0.66
N ILE A 154 -6.64 -12.15 0.31
CA ILE A 154 -5.95 -13.37 0.69
C ILE A 154 -6.91 -14.25 1.49
N ASP A 155 -7.05 -15.51 1.10
CA ASP A 155 -7.84 -16.49 1.86
C ASP A 155 -7.10 -16.88 3.15
N MET A 156 -7.68 -16.53 4.29
CA MET A 156 -7.15 -16.81 5.63
C MET A 156 -7.96 -17.88 6.37
N SER A 157 -8.77 -18.67 5.65
CA SER A 157 -9.66 -19.68 6.25
C SER A 157 -8.91 -20.90 6.80
N ASP A 158 -7.75 -21.24 6.23
CA ASP A 158 -6.87 -22.29 6.75
C ASP A 158 -5.88 -21.70 7.77
N GLU A 159 -5.93 -22.18 9.02
CA GLU A 159 -5.14 -21.62 10.13
C GLU A 159 -3.62 -21.67 9.91
N ARG A 160 -3.13 -22.75 9.29
CA ARG A 160 -1.71 -22.90 8.98
C ARG A 160 -1.26 -21.93 7.90
N THR A 161 -2.04 -21.81 6.85
CA THR A 161 -1.83 -20.84 5.78
C THR A 161 -1.89 -19.42 6.34
N ALA A 162 -2.89 -19.13 7.18
CA ALA A 162 -3.04 -17.83 7.83
C ALA A 162 -1.82 -17.46 8.69
N ALA A 163 -1.26 -18.41 9.46
CA ALA A 163 -0.06 -18.16 10.26
C ALA A 163 1.16 -17.79 9.40
N ILE A 164 1.38 -18.52 8.30
CA ILE A 164 2.48 -18.24 7.35
C ILE A 164 2.28 -16.86 6.70
N VAL A 165 1.06 -16.58 6.23
CA VAL A 165 0.73 -15.29 5.59
C VAL A 165 0.92 -14.14 6.57
N ARG A 166 0.47 -14.26 7.84
CA ARG A 166 0.69 -13.21 8.85
C ARG A 166 2.17 -12.96 9.13
N ALA A 167 2.99 -14.00 9.24
CA ALA A 167 4.42 -13.85 9.45
C ALA A 167 5.08 -13.09 8.27
N TYR A 168 4.67 -13.40 7.04
CA TYR A 168 5.16 -12.68 5.86
C TYR A 168 4.67 -11.23 5.81
N ILE A 169 3.40 -10.97 6.14
CA ILE A 169 2.85 -9.61 6.21
C ILE A 169 3.59 -8.78 7.26
N GLN A 170 3.93 -9.35 8.42
CA GLN A 170 4.73 -8.65 9.43
C GLN A 170 6.10 -8.25 8.88
N ASN A 171 6.75 -9.12 8.09
CA ASN A 171 8.00 -8.79 7.44
C ASN A 171 7.84 -7.67 6.39
N LEU A 172 6.79 -7.71 5.57
CA LEU A 172 6.48 -6.64 4.61
C LEU A 172 6.18 -5.31 5.31
N GLN A 173 5.43 -5.35 6.41
CA GLN A 173 5.14 -4.16 7.21
C GLN A 173 6.40 -3.59 7.88
N PHE A 174 7.29 -4.44 8.37
CA PHE A 174 8.57 -4.01 8.91
C PHE A 174 9.45 -3.36 7.83
N THR A 175 9.48 -3.94 6.63
CA THR A 175 10.35 -3.47 5.54
C THR A 175 9.77 -2.24 4.83
N TYR A 176 8.47 -2.24 4.51
CA TYR A 176 7.85 -1.26 3.62
C TYR A 176 6.71 -0.47 4.26
N GLY A 177 6.28 -0.83 5.48
CA GLY A 177 5.04 -0.29 6.08
C GLY A 177 5.08 1.21 6.30
N GLU A 178 6.21 1.76 6.75
CA GLU A 178 6.38 3.19 6.94
C GLU A 178 6.31 3.95 5.61
N TYR A 179 7.01 3.47 4.61
CA TYR A 179 7.01 4.06 3.26
C TYR A 179 5.64 3.93 2.58
N SER A 180 4.96 2.80 2.71
CA SER A 180 3.58 2.62 2.21
C SER A 180 2.61 3.57 2.89
N MET A 181 2.72 3.77 4.20
CA MET A 181 1.92 4.72 4.96
C MET A 181 2.22 6.17 4.54
N ALA A 182 3.48 6.53 4.31
CA ALA A 182 3.88 7.85 3.83
C ALA A 182 3.27 8.13 2.44
N LEU A 183 3.38 7.18 1.51
CA LEU A 183 2.78 7.26 0.18
C LEU A 183 1.25 7.43 0.27
N ALA A 184 0.59 6.60 1.10
CA ALA A 184 -0.85 6.68 1.31
C ALA A 184 -1.28 8.04 1.85
N ARG A 185 -0.53 8.61 2.82
CA ARG A 185 -0.78 9.95 3.36
C ARG A 185 -0.61 11.03 2.31
N CYS A 186 0.44 10.98 1.50
CA CYS A 186 0.68 11.92 0.43
C CYS A 186 -0.48 11.92 -0.58
N ILE A 187 -0.92 10.76 -1.05
CA ILE A 187 -2.05 10.63 -1.97
C ILE A 187 -3.35 11.13 -1.33
N GLN A 188 -3.65 10.68 -0.11
CA GLN A 188 -4.90 11.03 0.58
C GLN A 188 -4.98 12.55 0.86
N ASN A 189 -3.87 13.18 1.23
CA ASN A 189 -3.79 14.62 1.44
C ASN A 189 -4.05 15.40 0.14
N ASN A 190 -3.55 14.92 -1.00
CA ASN A 190 -3.78 15.58 -2.28
C ASN A 190 -5.22 15.40 -2.78
N TYR A 191 -5.89 14.29 -2.49
CA TYR A 191 -7.33 14.17 -2.68
C TYR A 191 -8.12 15.21 -1.84
N LEU A 192 -7.73 15.41 -0.57
CA LEU A 192 -8.36 16.42 0.28
C LEU A 192 -8.14 17.84 -0.26
N LYS A 193 -6.92 18.17 -0.71
CA LYS A 193 -6.62 19.47 -1.35
C LYS A 193 -7.48 19.69 -2.61
N ALA A 194 -7.78 18.62 -3.35
CA ALA A 194 -8.68 18.66 -4.51
C ALA A 194 -10.17 18.66 -4.13
N GLY A 195 -10.52 18.79 -2.85
CA GLY A 195 -11.89 18.86 -2.38
C GLY A 195 -12.64 17.52 -2.35
N ARG A 196 -11.94 16.38 -2.51
CA ARG A 196 -12.57 15.06 -2.41
C ARG A 196 -12.87 14.69 -0.96
N HIS A 197 -13.98 14.01 -0.74
CA HIS A 197 -14.31 13.46 0.57
C HIS A 197 -13.37 12.30 0.89
N SER A 198 -12.55 12.45 1.94
CA SER A 198 -11.64 11.39 2.38
C SER A 198 -12.36 10.39 3.31
N ARG A 199 -12.17 9.12 3.04
CA ARG A 199 -12.55 7.99 3.90
C ARG A 199 -11.36 7.44 4.69
N GLY A 200 -10.19 8.06 4.52
CA GLY A 200 -8.96 7.74 5.24
C GLY A 200 -8.10 6.66 4.59
N ILE A 201 -7.12 6.21 5.36
CA ILE A 201 -6.20 5.14 5.01
C ILE A 201 -6.60 3.91 5.84
N LYS A 202 -6.63 2.74 5.19
CA LYS A 202 -7.08 1.50 5.85
C LYS A 202 -6.12 0.35 5.54
N PRO A 203 -5.76 -0.47 6.54
CA PRO A 203 -5.04 -1.71 6.29
C PRO A 203 -5.99 -2.75 5.70
N GLN A 204 -5.52 -3.53 4.71
CA GLN A 204 -6.27 -4.60 4.09
C GLN A 204 -5.36 -5.70 3.55
N LEU A 205 -5.85 -6.96 3.57
CA LEU A 205 -5.11 -8.13 3.10
C LEU A 205 -5.29 -8.33 1.59
N LEU A 206 -4.67 -7.46 0.79
CA LEU A 206 -4.78 -7.47 -0.67
C LEU A 206 -3.66 -8.27 -1.32
N ARG A 207 -4.02 -9.23 -2.16
CA ARG A 207 -3.05 -10.10 -2.86
C ARG A 207 -2.03 -9.33 -3.68
N VAL A 208 -2.47 -8.30 -4.39
CA VAL A 208 -1.59 -7.50 -5.23
C VAL A 208 -0.53 -6.76 -4.43
N LEU A 209 -0.88 -6.26 -3.22
CA LEU A 209 0.07 -5.61 -2.32
C LEU A 209 0.94 -6.61 -1.56
N TYR A 210 0.37 -7.80 -1.25
CA TYR A 210 1.11 -8.88 -0.61
C TYR A 210 2.24 -9.44 -1.48
N ALA A 211 2.02 -9.51 -2.80
CA ALA A 211 2.95 -10.13 -3.73
C ALA A 211 3.99 -9.18 -4.31
N THR A 212 3.87 -7.86 -4.05
CA THR A 212 4.87 -6.86 -4.47
C THR A 212 5.96 -6.66 -3.43
N ASP A 213 7.21 -6.55 -3.88
CA ASP A 213 8.40 -6.41 -3.05
C ASP A 213 8.89 -4.93 -3.04
N MET A 214 7.96 -4.03 -2.71
CA MET A 214 8.18 -2.58 -2.66
C MET A 214 7.08 -1.89 -1.84
N PRO A 215 7.27 -0.63 -1.41
CA PRO A 215 6.20 0.19 -0.88
C PRO A 215 5.02 0.26 -1.84
N GLY A 216 3.81 -0.04 -1.37
CA GLY A 216 2.65 -0.12 -2.25
C GLY A 216 1.36 0.35 -1.59
N VAL A 217 0.47 0.87 -2.42
CA VAL A 217 -0.89 1.26 -2.05
C VAL A 217 -1.89 0.83 -3.12
N LEU A 218 -3.14 0.61 -2.69
CA LEU A 218 -4.29 0.57 -3.59
C LEU A 218 -5.17 1.78 -3.27
N THR A 219 -5.47 2.60 -4.26
CA THR A 219 -6.33 3.78 -4.10
C THR A 219 -7.68 3.57 -4.77
N GLU A 220 -8.74 3.72 -3.98
CA GLU A 220 -10.13 3.73 -4.40
C GLU A 220 -10.53 5.16 -4.76
N ILE A 221 -10.69 5.43 -6.04
CA ILE A 221 -10.85 6.79 -6.56
C ILE A 221 -12.27 7.35 -6.45
N GLY A 222 -13.22 6.58 -5.93
CA GLY A 222 -14.62 6.95 -5.72
C GLY A 222 -15.52 5.73 -5.70
N PHE A 223 -16.84 5.96 -5.66
CA PHE A 223 -17.84 4.90 -5.62
C PHE A 223 -18.69 4.88 -6.90
N MET A 224 -18.64 3.75 -7.63
CA MET A 224 -19.48 3.56 -8.83
C MET A 224 -20.97 3.57 -8.51
N SER A 225 -21.36 3.13 -7.30
CA SER A 225 -22.74 3.10 -6.82
C SER A 225 -23.34 4.49 -6.59
N ASN A 226 -22.51 5.54 -6.50
CA ASN A 226 -22.94 6.93 -6.32
C ASN A 226 -23.01 7.66 -7.67
N ALA A 227 -24.20 8.14 -8.03
CA ALA A 227 -24.41 8.75 -9.34
C ALA A 227 -23.55 10.00 -9.59
N GLN A 228 -23.27 10.81 -8.56
CA GLN A 228 -22.45 12.02 -8.69
C GLN A 228 -20.98 11.65 -8.88
N GLU A 229 -20.45 10.70 -8.10
CA GLU A 229 -19.07 10.22 -8.25
C GLU A 229 -18.89 9.49 -9.59
N MET A 230 -19.87 8.68 -10.01
CA MET A 230 -19.83 8.03 -11.32
C MET A 230 -19.78 9.07 -12.45
N ALA A 231 -20.60 10.11 -12.39
CA ALA A 231 -20.57 11.18 -13.39
C ALA A 231 -19.22 11.91 -13.42
N TYR A 232 -18.64 12.15 -12.22
CA TYR A 232 -17.33 12.76 -12.08
C TYR A 232 -16.21 11.86 -12.65
N MET A 233 -16.14 10.60 -12.27
CA MET A 233 -15.13 9.64 -12.73
C MET A 233 -15.22 9.34 -14.24
N LYS A 234 -16.42 9.47 -14.83
CA LYS A 234 -16.62 9.34 -16.30
C LYS A 234 -16.15 10.55 -17.08
N SER A 235 -16.12 11.73 -16.47
CA SER A 235 -15.74 12.96 -17.16
C SER A 235 -14.22 13.05 -17.33
N GLU A 236 -13.78 13.61 -18.46
CA GLU A 236 -12.35 13.91 -18.70
C GLU A 236 -11.77 14.76 -17.56
N LYS A 237 -12.49 15.81 -17.17
CA LYS A 237 -12.08 16.69 -16.05
C LYS A 237 -11.88 15.91 -14.75
N GLY A 238 -12.84 15.05 -14.38
CA GLY A 238 -12.73 14.25 -13.14
C GLY A 238 -11.56 13.29 -13.18
N GLN A 239 -11.32 12.63 -14.31
CA GLN A 239 -10.18 11.74 -14.50
C GLN A 239 -8.84 12.51 -14.42
N ASP A 240 -8.76 13.70 -15.00
CA ASP A 240 -7.57 14.55 -14.92
C ASP A 240 -7.29 15.01 -13.48
N GLU A 241 -8.33 15.43 -12.74
CA GLU A 241 -8.21 15.85 -11.35
C GLU A 241 -7.81 14.70 -10.42
N ILE A 242 -8.37 13.50 -10.65
CA ILE A 242 -8.00 12.28 -9.90
C ILE A 242 -6.54 11.92 -10.20
N ALA A 243 -6.16 11.81 -11.47
CA ALA A 243 -4.80 11.49 -11.87
C ALA A 243 -3.79 12.51 -11.32
N ARG A 244 -4.14 13.80 -11.34
CA ARG A 244 -3.30 14.86 -10.77
C ARG A 244 -3.15 14.72 -9.26
N SER A 245 -4.22 14.38 -8.53
CA SER A 245 -4.13 14.17 -7.08
C SER A 245 -3.19 13.02 -6.72
N ILE A 246 -3.22 11.93 -7.49
CA ILE A 246 -2.31 10.80 -7.31
C ILE A 246 -0.87 11.21 -7.67
N TYR A 247 -0.68 11.90 -8.79
CA TYR A 247 0.61 12.42 -9.23
C TYR A 247 1.27 13.33 -8.19
N GLU A 248 0.54 14.31 -7.67
CA GLU A 248 1.03 15.19 -6.61
C GLU A 248 1.39 14.39 -5.34
N GLY A 249 0.61 13.35 -5.03
CA GLY A 249 0.92 12.41 -3.94
C GLY A 249 2.22 11.65 -4.17
N VAL A 250 2.46 11.15 -5.37
CA VAL A 250 3.71 10.47 -5.76
C VAL A 250 4.90 11.43 -5.71
N ARG A 251 4.73 12.66 -6.17
CA ARG A 251 5.77 13.69 -6.11
C ARG A 251 6.12 14.07 -4.67
N ASP A 252 5.11 14.30 -3.83
CA ASP A 252 5.30 14.62 -2.41
C ASP A 252 5.99 13.45 -1.67
N TYR A 253 5.62 12.21 -2.01
CA TYR A 253 6.28 11.02 -1.48
C TYR A 253 7.74 10.91 -1.94
N SER A 254 8.02 11.19 -3.21
CA SER A 254 9.39 11.19 -3.74
C SER A 254 10.28 12.20 -3.00
N ALA A 255 9.75 13.39 -2.70
CA ALA A 255 10.45 14.38 -1.89
C ALA A 255 10.71 13.86 -0.46
N TYR A 256 9.71 13.25 0.17
CA TYR A 256 9.86 12.63 1.51
C TYR A 256 10.98 11.58 1.53
N VAL A 257 11.01 10.67 0.55
CA VAL A 257 12.05 9.63 0.47
C VAL A 257 13.45 10.24 0.31
N LEU A 258 13.58 11.28 -0.52
CA LEU A 258 14.84 11.98 -0.73
C LEU A 258 15.34 12.67 0.55
N GLU A 259 14.46 13.33 1.27
CA GLU A 259 14.76 13.96 2.56
C GLU A 259 15.16 12.93 3.63
N THR A 260 14.44 11.82 3.70
CA THR A 260 14.75 10.73 4.65
C THR A 260 16.15 10.14 4.37
N ARG A 261 16.46 9.83 3.11
CA ARG A 261 17.81 9.33 2.75
C ARG A 261 18.92 10.31 3.10
N ARG A 262 18.73 11.60 2.85
CA ARG A 262 19.71 12.64 3.22
C ARG A 262 19.91 12.72 4.73
N ALA A 263 18.85 12.66 5.50
CA ALA A 263 18.95 12.68 6.96
C ALA A 263 19.66 11.42 7.50
N GLU A 264 19.44 10.26 6.91
CA GLU A 264 20.14 9.02 7.25
C GLU A 264 21.64 9.09 6.92
N GLU A 265 21.99 9.64 5.75
CA GLU A 265 23.39 9.85 5.33
C GLU A 265 24.12 10.83 6.27
N GLU A 266 23.47 11.95 6.64
CA GLU A 266 24.02 12.92 7.59
C GLU A 266 24.20 12.29 8.99
N ALA A 267 23.23 11.51 9.46
CA ALA A 267 23.33 10.80 10.74
C ALA A 267 24.46 9.75 10.74
N ALA A 268 24.64 9.04 9.62
CA ALA A 268 25.72 8.07 9.47
C ALA A 268 27.12 8.72 9.39
N ALA A 269 27.20 9.93 8.83
CA ALA A 269 28.44 10.70 8.73
C ALA A 269 28.79 11.44 10.03
N ALA A 270 27.87 11.60 10.98
CA ALA A 270 28.12 12.26 12.26
C ALA A 270 29.15 11.48 13.08
N PRO A 271 30.11 12.15 13.72
CA PRO A 271 31.09 11.48 14.57
C PRO A 271 30.38 10.76 15.71
N LYS A 272 30.66 9.45 15.83
CA LYS A 272 30.11 8.65 16.93
C LYS A 272 30.50 9.32 18.24
N PRO A 273 29.56 9.51 19.19
CA PRO A 273 29.91 10.07 20.50
C PRO A 273 31.05 9.25 21.08
N GLY A 274 32.15 9.96 21.45
CA GLY A 274 33.31 9.31 22.02
C GLY A 274 32.87 8.44 23.18
N LYS A 275 33.43 7.22 23.27
CA LYS A 275 33.21 6.37 24.45
C LYS A 275 33.47 7.24 25.68
N GLU A 276 32.45 7.45 26.49
CA GLU A 276 32.67 7.99 27.84
C GLU A 276 33.74 7.13 28.52
N PRO A 277 34.70 7.74 29.20
CA PRO A 277 35.72 6.97 29.93
C PRO A 277 34.97 6.08 30.91
N GLU A 278 35.15 4.77 30.79
CA GLU A 278 34.64 3.79 31.76
C GLU A 278 35.13 4.23 33.13
N THR A 279 34.24 4.83 33.93
CA THR A 279 34.49 5.07 35.34
C THR A 279 34.62 3.70 35.99
N GLN A 280 35.83 3.26 36.22
CA GLN A 280 36.10 2.05 37.01
C GLN A 280 35.46 2.27 38.37
N VAL A 281 34.31 1.67 38.60
CA VAL A 281 33.72 1.55 39.93
C VAL A 281 34.61 0.58 40.71
N VAL A 282 35.50 1.13 41.50
CA VAL A 282 36.26 0.36 42.47
C VAL A 282 35.28 -0.09 43.54
N ILE A 283 34.85 -1.32 43.44
CA ILE A 283 34.04 -1.97 44.48
C ILE A 283 34.99 -2.27 45.66
N GLY A 284 34.99 -1.37 46.62
CA GLY A 284 35.64 -1.62 47.90
C GLY A 284 34.99 -2.81 48.58
N LYS A 285 35.82 -3.87 48.83
CA LYS A 285 35.39 -5.01 49.64
C LYS A 285 35.33 -4.60 51.11
N GLU A 286 34.17 -4.19 51.61
CA GLU A 286 33.91 -4.20 53.05
C GLU A 286 33.34 -5.59 53.46
N PRO A 287 33.81 -6.15 54.60
CA PRO A 287 33.34 -7.43 55.04
C PRO A 287 31.95 -7.32 55.69
N VAL A 288 30.97 -7.97 55.08
CA VAL A 288 29.60 -8.09 55.60
C VAL A 288 29.64 -9.00 56.83
N ARG A 289 29.27 -8.44 58.00
CA ARG A 289 28.96 -9.22 59.22
C ARG A 289 27.60 -9.90 59.04
N PRO A 290 27.42 -11.15 59.50
CA PRO A 290 26.13 -11.82 59.39
C PRO A 290 25.11 -11.25 60.40
N ALA A 291 23.96 -10.80 59.91
CA ALA A 291 22.82 -10.38 60.72
C ALA A 291 22.05 -11.64 61.18
N LYS A 292 21.67 -11.64 62.46
CA LYS A 292 20.93 -12.67 63.15
C LYS A 292 19.51 -12.82 62.59
N GLN A 293 19.08 -14.06 62.48
CA GLN A 293 17.71 -14.46 62.26
C GLN A 293 16.86 -14.11 63.49
N ASP A 294 15.77 -13.38 63.30
CA ASP A 294 14.64 -13.33 64.24
C ASP A 294 13.37 -13.93 63.54
N LYS A 295 12.72 -14.73 64.34
CA LYS A 295 11.60 -15.62 64.04
C LYS A 295 10.27 -14.93 63.88
N ALA A 296 9.51 -15.39 62.93
CA ALA A 296 8.06 -15.72 62.91
C ALA A 296 7.08 -14.84 63.71
N SER A 297 6.05 -14.38 63.04
CA SER A 297 4.68 -14.49 63.56
C SER A 297 3.63 -14.48 62.46
N ASP A 298 2.85 -15.49 62.50
CA ASP A 298 1.55 -15.91 61.97
C ASP A 298 0.61 -14.89 61.30
N ALA A 299 0.05 -15.38 60.23
CA ALA A 299 -1.21 -15.39 59.53
C ALA A 299 -2.39 -14.50 60.03
N PRO A 300 -3.49 -14.31 59.26
CA PRO A 300 -4.27 -15.41 58.68
C PRO A 300 -4.86 -15.16 57.26
N ALA A 301 -5.26 -16.26 56.68
CA ALA A 301 -5.97 -16.44 55.42
C ALA A 301 -7.34 -15.77 55.34
N ALA A 302 -7.68 -15.18 54.18
CA ALA A 302 -9.03 -14.86 53.82
C ALA A 302 -9.50 -15.72 52.65
N LYS A 303 -10.69 -16.29 52.84
CA LYS A 303 -11.39 -17.29 52.04
C LYS A 303 -11.75 -16.83 50.63
N ALA A 304 -11.62 -17.77 49.66
CA ALA A 304 -12.26 -17.74 48.38
C ALA A 304 -13.77 -17.83 48.47
N ALA A 305 -14.51 -17.02 47.70
CA ALA A 305 -15.92 -17.17 47.46
C ALA A 305 -16.14 -17.62 45.99
N THR A 306 -16.84 -18.74 45.86
CA THR A 306 -17.33 -19.32 44.61
C THR A 306 -18.64 -18.63 44.21
N PRO A 307 -18.93 -18.37 42.94
CA PRO A 307 -20.29 -18.01 42.51
C PRO A 307 -21.03 -19.24 41.96
N GLU A 308 -22.28 -19.28 42.36
CA GLU A 308 -23.33 -20.25 42.07
C GLU A 308 -23.71 -20.33 40.57
N LYS A 309 -24.11 -21.57 40.20
CA LYS A 309 -24.82 -21.92 38.97
C LYS A 309 -26.26 -21.40 39.00
N GLY A 310 -26.70 -20.77 37.91
CA GLY A 310 -28.09 -20.59 37.57
C GLY A 310 -28.40 -21.31 36.25
N GLU A 311 -29.28 -22.27 36.31
CA GLU A 311 -29.81 -23.07 35.19
C GLU A 311 -31.03 -22.41 34.52
N PRO A 312 -31.41 -22.78 33.27
CA PRO A 312 -32.24 -21.96 32.42
C PRO A 312 -33.73 -22.32 32.43
N GLU A 313 -34.54 -21.31 32.22
CA GLU A 313 -35.98 -21.50 32.06
C GLU A 313 -36.39 -21.65 30.59
N LYS A 314 -37.21 -22.68 30.34
CA LYS A 314 -37.82 -23.03 29.05
C LYS A 314 -38.99 -22.13 28.72
N ALA A 315 -39.09 -21.65 27.50
CA ALA A 315 -40.39 -21.29 26.90
C ALA A 315 -40.50 -21.85 25.47
N ALA A 316 -41.55 -22.65 25.30
CA ALA A 316 -41.92 -23.31 24.06
C ALA A 316 -42.77 -22.38 23.18
N GLY A 317 -42.56 -22.46 21.86
CA GLY A 317 -43.44 -21.88 20.87
C GLY A 317 -43.35 -22.64 19.55
N LYS A 318 -44.40 -23.45 19.26
CA LYS A 318 -44.58 -24.22 18.03
C LYS A 318 -44.91 -23.33 16.85
N SER A 319 -44.39 -23.60 15.65
CA SER A 319 -45.20 -23.61 14.42
C SER A 319 -44.34 -24.01 13.20
N GLY A 320 -44.77 -25.01 12.49
CA GLY A 320 -45.01 -25.03 11.04
C GLY A 320 -43.91 -25.61 10.16
N ALA A 321 -43.91 -26.92 9.95
CA ALA A 321 -43.13 -27.61 8.93
C ALA A 321 -43.65 -27.32 7.53
N GLN A 322 -42.78 -26.94 6.59
CA GLN A 322 -42.94 -27.23 5.18
C GLN A 322 -41.65 -27.77 4.58
N LYS A 323 -41.74 -28.96 4.02
CA LYS A 323 -40.73 -29.74 3.34
C LYS A 323 -40.53 -29.18 1.93
N PRO A 324 -39.30 -28.97 1.43
CA PRO A 324 -39.05 -28.89 -0.01
C PRO A 324 -38.58 -30.24 -0.58
N ALA A 325 -38.93 -30.42 -1.83
CA ALA A 325 -38.77 -31.63 -2.64
C ALA A 325 -37.31 -31.91 -3.00
N LYS A 326 -37.04 -33.21 -3.24
CA LYS A 326 -35.79 -33.78 -3.74
C LYS A 326 -35.45 -33.22 -5.14
N ALA A 327 -34.23 -32.69 -5.28
CA ALA A 327 -33.56 -32.50 -6.56
C ALA A 327 -32.33 -33.43 -6.60
N GLY A 328 -32.13 -34.02 -7.78
CA GLY A 328 -31.30 -35.18 -8.02
C GLY A 328 -29.78 -34.93 -7.94
N ASP A 329 -29.10 -36.04 -7.75
CA ASP A 329 -27.64 -36.17 -7.68
C ASP A 329 -26.93 -35.70 -8.96
N ALA A 330 -26.06 -34.70 -8.85
CA ALA A 330 -24.96 -34.42 -9.77
C ALA A 330 -23.63 -34.86 -9.13
N PRO A 331 -22.70 -35.45 -9.89
CA PRO A 331 -21.50 -36.03 -9.32
C PRO A 331 -20.56 -34.95 -8.80
N LYS A 332 -20.14 -35.11 -7.55
CA LYS A 332 -19.11 -34.32 -6.90
C LYS A 332 -17.75 -34.58 -7.59
N GLN A 333 -17.29 -33.65 -8.39
CA GLN A 333 -15.87 -33.59 -8.76
C GLN A 333 -15.08 -33.18 -7.50
N ALA A 334 -14.20 -34.06 -7.07
CA ALA A 334 -13.27 -33.79 -5.98
C ALA A 334 -12.34 -32.65 -6.40
N ALA A 335 -12.38 -31.55 -5.65
CA ALA A 335 -11.44 -30.44 -5.79
C ALA A 335 -10.03 -30.94 -5.50
N ARG A 336 -9.12 -30.83 -6.46
CA ARG A 336 -7.70 -31.10 -6.25
C ARG A 336 -7.14 -30.03 -5.29
N PRO A 337 -6.37 -30.41 -4.26
CA PRO A 337 -5.76 -29.42 -3.38
C PRO A 337 -4.74 -28.59 -4.18
N LEU A 338 -4.90 -27.27 -4.15
CA LEU A 338 -3.95 -26.32 -4.68
C LEU A 338 -2.66 -26.42 -3.83
N ARG A 339 -1.58 -26.93 -4.41
CA ARG A 339 -0.26 -26.93 -3.78
C ARG A 339 0.41 -25.59 -4.10
N TYR A 340 0.57 -24.75 -3.09
CA TYR A 340 1.41 -23.57 -3.17
C TYR A 340 2.85 -23.97 -2.83
N THR A 341 3.77 -23.68 -3.75
CA THR A 341 5.21 -23.81 -3.49
C THR A 341 5.71 -22.42 -3.08
N VAL A 342 6.02 -22.26 -1.80
CA VAL A 342 6.73 -21.06 -1.33
C VAL A 342 8.21 -21.29 -1.63
N GLN A 343 8.76 -20.60 -2.60
CA GLN A 343 10.17 -20.61 -2.90
C GLN A 343 10.87 -19.62 -1.97
N VAL A 344 11.41 -20.08 -0.86
CA VAL A 344 12.26 -19.28 0.02
C VAL A 344 13.64 -19.18 -0.64
N LEU A 345 13.92 -18.08 -1.31
CA LEU A 345 15.27 -17.76 -1.76
C LEU A 345 16.06 -17.21 -0.57
N ALA A 346 16.78 -18.09 0.12
CA ALA A 346 17.82 -17.67 1.04
C ALA A 346 19.04 -17.20 0.22
N SER A 347 19.21 -15.88 0.10
CA SER A 347 20.48 -15.33 -0.40
C SER A 347 21.50 -15.38 0.73
N ALA A 348 22.40 -16.34 0.69
CA ALA A 348 23.58 -16.36 1.54
C ALA A 348 24.56 -15.28 1.03
N GLN A 349 24.51 -14.09 1.60
CA GLN A 349 25.63 -13.15 1.53
C GLN A 349 26.69 -13.62 2.51
N THR A 350 27.78 -14.15 1.97
CA THR A 350 29.02 -14.38 2.71
C THR A 350 29.59 -13.03 3.13
N VAL A 351 29.66 -12.80 4.43
CA VAL A 351 30.40 -11.68 5.03
C VAL A 351 31.87 -12.00 4.88
N PRO A 352 32.71 -11.15 4.25
CA PRO A 352 34.16 -11.32 4.23
C PRO A 352 34.71 -11.10 5.65
N THR A 353 35.57 -12.04 6.10
CA THR A 353 36.38 -11.95 7.33
C THR A 353 37.43 -10.83 7.24
#